data_a224acb04b2864cf0a226729730b0810
#
_entry.id   a224acb04b2864cf0a226729730b0810
#
_cell.length_a   1.000
_cell.length_b   1.000
_cell.length_c   1.000
_cell.angle_alpha   90.00
_cell.angle_beta   90.00
_cell.angle_gamma   90.00
#
_symmetry.space_group_name_H-M   'P 1'
#
loop_
_entity.id
_entity.type
_entity.pdbx_description
1 polymer ?
#
loop_
_entity_poly.entity_id
_entity_poly.type
_entity_poly.pdbx_seq_one_letter_code
_entity_poly.pdbx_strand_id
1 'polypeptide(L)'
;MRKTMNPWLSGILVLGIMLMLSCKRENPNELSSELLPLEGNPLVHLKILVKVGSANDPAGKEGLAYLTFNLLANGGTKTRTFKEITDAFYPLAAAVSVRVDKEMTAFAGTIHRDNLEKYYAIFKEMVLEPGFREDDFTRLKTNQLNFLEKTLINNMDEQFGKEILSLMLYEGHPYEHLAAGTVETVTGIILDDVKAFYKEQMAQGNVTIGLAGGFPADFPSRVAADFAALPKGFTPKLSLPPPRSPQGIRVVIAEKQTPATAISVGFPVALNRSSDDFFALWIAGSHFGEHRQHVSLLFQKIREERGQNYGDYAYIEHFIQGRDKFPATNYCRQQQYFSIWIRPLANSNRHFVLRQALRELRRLVEEGTSEERFELVRTYLLNYTKLYAQTLDERLGWQIDSRYYGYKDFLAEVQLRLPKLTSEDVNRAIKKYLNFENLHLAIITQDGESLKKALVENTPSPIAYANPNMPKEVLEEDQVIQAYPLEVESENVKVRPAFE
;
A
#
# COMPACT_ATOMS: atom_id res chain seq x y z
N MET A 1 -26.13 58.78 -63.06
CA MET A 1 -24.76 59.39 -63.22
C MET A 1 -23.85 58.80 -62.16
N ARG A 2 -22.77 58.18 -62.66
CA ARG A 2 -21.40 58.05 -62.08
C ARG A 2 -21.31 57.59 -60.63
N LYS A 3 -20.83 56.33 -60.41
CA LYS A 3 -19.41 55.90 -60.22
C LYS A 3 -18.90 56.37 -58.86
N THR A 4 -18.33 55.53 -58.01
CA THR A 4 -17.15 54.68 -58.12
C THR A 4 -16.99 53.86 -56.84
N MET A 5 -16.83 52.59 -56.94
CA MET A 5 -15.61 51.79 -56.73
C MET A 5 -15.01 51.77 -55.31
N ASN A 6 -15.08 50.57 -54.74
CA ASN A 6 -14.07 49.84 -53.94
C ASN A 6 -12.67 50.47 -53.79
N PRO A 7 -11.78 50.08 -52.87
CA PRO A 7 -11.61 48.75 -52.23
C PRO A 7 -11.09 48.80 -50.79
N TRP A 8 -10.97 47.73 -50.08
CA TRP A 8 -9.79 47.00 -49.61
C TRP A 8 -10.19 45.90 -48.65
N LEU A 9 -10.16 44.72 -49.16
CA LEU A 9 -9.99 43.51 -48.39
C LEU A 9 -8.56 43.49 -47.80
N SER A 10 -8.45 43.50 -46.48
CA SER A 10 -7.23 43.15 -45.76
C SER A 10 -7.52 41.84 -45.04
N GLY A 11 -7.09 40.74 -45.64
CA GLY A 11 -7.13 39.41 -45.05
C GLY A 11 -6.17 39.36 -43.88
N ILE A 12 -6.70 39.20 -42.70
CA ILE A 12 -5.90 38.77 -41.51
C ILE A 12 -5.85 37.26 -41.57
N LEU A 13 -4.72 36.74 -42.05
CA LEU A 13 -4.36 35.32 -41.98
C LEU A 13 -4.02 35.03 -40.49
N VAL A 14 -5.00 34.54 -39.73
CA VAL A 14 -4.77 34.01 -38.40
C VAL A 14 -4.09 32.65 -38.60
N LEU A 15 -2.76 32.67 -38.47
CA LEU A 15 -1.95 31.47 -38.41
C LEU A 15 -2.23 30.79 -37.06
N GLY A 16 -3.20 29.91 -37.03
CA GLY A 16 -3.46 29.01 -35.90
C GLY A 16 -2.28 28.05 -35.74
N ILE A 17 -1.33 28.40 -34.88
CA ILE A 17 -0.33 27.44 -34.39
C ILE A 17 -1.10 26.43 -33.54
N MET A 18 -1.51 25.35 -34.20
CA MET A 18 -1.94 24.13 -33.51
C MET A 18 -0.71 23.58 -32.82
N LEU A 19 -0.54 23.91 -31.55
CA LEU A 19 0.33 23.19 -30.63
C LEU A 19 -0.23 21.75 -30.53
N MET A 20 0.23 20.90 -31.43
CA MET A 20 0.11 19.47 -31.23
C MET A 20 0.94 19.13 -29.99
N LEU A 21 0.28 19.08 -28.82
CA LEU A 21 0.77 18.36 -27.65
C LEU A 21 0.82 16.88 -28.07
N SER A 22 1.93 16.51 -28.69
CA SER A 22 2.31 15.14 -28.87
C SER A 22 2.44 14.52 -27.48
N CYS A 23 1.43 13.77 -27.03
CA CYS A 23 1.64 12.76 -26.01
C CYS A 23 2.67 11.79 -26.59
N LYS A 24 3.95 12.02 -26.31
CA LYS A 24 4.97 10.99 -26.55
C LYS A 24 4.51 9.78 -25.74
N ARG A 25 4.07 8.73 -26.42
CA ARG A 25 3.98 7.40 -25.80
C ARG A 25 5.38 7.12 -25.24
N GLU A 26 5.47 6.97 -23.94
CA GLU A 26 6.71 6.56 -23.30
C GLU A 26 7.17 5.26 -23.96
N ASN A 27 8.41 5.23 -24.38
CA ASN A 27 9.00 3.99 -24.93
C ASN A 27 9.20 3.03 -23.73
N PRO A 28 8.54 1.88 -23.68
CA PRO A 28 8.65 0.98 -22.54
C PRO A 28 10.06 0.42 -22.33
N ASN A 29 10.96 0.58 -23.30
CA ASN A 29 12.34 0.12 -23.22
C ASN A 29 13.32 1.19 -22.73
N GLU A 30 12.85 2.38 -22.37
CA GLU A 30 13.66 3.51 -21.97
C GLU A 30 13.39 3.92 -20.54
N LEU A 31 14.38 4.57 -19.93
CA LEU A 31 14.26 5.21 -18.61
C LEU A 31 13.12 6.24 -18.61
N SER A 32 12.34 6.25 -17.57
CA SER A 32 11.40 7.34 -17.28
C SER A 32 11.92 8.23 -16.16
N SER A 33 11.45 9.49 -16.09
CA SER A 33 11.84 10.39 -15.02
C SER A 33 10.70 11.30 -14.59
N GLU A 34 10.64 11.57 -13.29
CA GLU A 34 9.76 12.54 -12.66
C GLU A 34 10.58 13.58 -11.92
N LEU A 35 10.42 14.83 -12.34
CA LEU A 35 11.26 15.94 -11.88
C LEU A 35 10.42 17.02 -11.23
N LEU A 36 10.79 17.41 -10.01
CA LEU A 36 10.21 18.52 -9.24
C LEU A 36 11.30 19.51 -8.81
N PRO A 37 11.88 20.28 -9.73
CA PRO A 37 12.91 21.25 -9.39
C PRO A 37 12.31 22.37 -8.53
N LEU A 38 13.01 22.72 -7.46
CA LEU A 38 12.68 23.83 -6.58
C LEU A 38 13.94 24.64 -6.32
N GLU A 39 14.12 25.71 -7.08
CA GLU A 39 15.27 26.58 -6.95
C GLU A 39 15.36 27.15 -5.53
N GLY A 40 16.57 27.23 -4.99
CA GLY A 40 16.81 27.72 -3.63
C GLY A 40 16.54 26.71 -2.51
N ASN A 41 15.93 25.57 -2.78
CA ASN A 41 15.76 24.52 -1.77
C ASN A 41 17.12 23.90 -1.41
N PRO A 42 17.49 23.80 -0.11
CA PRO A 42 18.76 23.21 0.28
C PRO A 42 18.78 21.68 0.17
N LEU A 43 17.62 21.02 0.06
CA LEU A 43 17.51 19.57 0.01
C LEU A 43 17.30 19.07 -1.41
N VAL A 44 17.87 17.91 -1.68
CA VAL A 44 17.63 17.11 -2.89
C VAL A 44 17.11 15.73 -2.45
N HIS A 45 15.96 15.36 -2.99
CA HIS A 45 15.35 14.05 -2.83
C HIS A 45 15.60 13.25 -4.09
N LEU A 46 16.15 12.06 -3.93
CA LEU A 46 16.44 11.12 -4.99
C LEU A 46 15.64 9.83 -4.77
N LYS A 47 14.88 9.41 -5.77
CA LYS A 47 14.19 8.11 -5.80
C LYS A 47 14.57 7.35 -7.06
N ILE A 48 14.87 6.08 -6.91
CA ILE A 48 14.95 5.13 -8.03
C ILE A 48 13.85 4.10 -7.80
N LEU A 49 12.81 4.18 -8.62
CA LEU A 49 11.75 3.19 -8.62
C LEU A 49 12.07 2.12 -9.65
N VAL A 50 12.00 0.86 -9.25
CA VAL A 50 12.10 -0.31 -10.13
C VAL A 50 10.70 -0.94 -10.18
N LYS A 51 10.13 -1.09 -11.39
CA LYS A 51 8.79 -1.69 -11.62
C LYS A 51 8.86 -3.22 -11.49
N VAL A 52 9.49 -3.68 -10.44
CA VAL A 52 9.70 -5.09 -10.07
C VAL A 52 9.58 -5.23 -8.56
N GLY A 53 8.88 -6.24 -8.12
CA GLY A 53 8.69 -6.56 -6.72
C GLY A 53 8.55 -8.06 -6.49
N SER A 54 8.02 -8.45 -5.35
CA SER A 54 7.93 -9.87 -4.98
C SER A 54 7.01 -10.69 -5.91
N ALA A 55 6.07 -10.06 -6.61
CA ALA A 55 5.27 -10.79 -7.61
C ALA A 55 6.09 -11.27 -8.82
N ASN A 56 7.34 -10.81 -8.94
CA ASN A 56 8.30 -11.25 -9.95
C ASN A 56 9.23 -12.36 -9.44
N ASP A 57 9.08 -12.82 -8.20
CA ASP A 57 9.87 -13.91 -7.66
C ASP A 57 9.61 -15.20 -8.46
N PRO A 58 10.65 -15.93 -8.88
CA PRO A 58 10.47 -17.24 -9.49
C PRO A 58 9.85 -18.22 -8.47
N ALA A 59 9.02 -19.14 -8.96
CA ALA A 59 8.42 -20.17 -8.11
C ALA A 59 9.50 -20.96 -7.33
N GLY A 60 9.30 -21.12 -6.02
CA GLY A 60 10.25 -21.72 -5.09
C GLY A 60 11.43 -20.82 -4.68
N LYS A 61 11.39 -19.54 -5.09
CA LYS A 61 12.37 -18.52 -4.71
C LYS A 61 11.68 -17.26 -4.17
N GLU A 62 10.51 -17.42 -3.56
CA GLU A 62 9.74 -16.34 -2.95
C GLU A 62 10.59 -15.62 -1.89
N GLY A 63 10.67 -14.30 -1.97
CA GLY A 63 11.57 -13.46 -1.17
C GLY A 63 12.89 -13.08 -1.87
N LEU A 64 13.11 -13.54 -3.10
CA LEU A 64 14.33 -13.23 -3.87
C LEU A 64 14.42 -11.74 -4.24
N ALA A 65 13.33 -11.12 -4.69
CA ALA A 65 13.29 -9.68 -4.96
C ALA A 65 13.62 -8.89 -3.69
N TYR A 66 13.01 -9.26 -2.56
CA TYR A 66 13.27 -8.62 -1.28
C TYR A 66 14.76 -8.70 -0.90
N LEU A 67 15.36 -9.89 -0.95
CA LEU A 67 16.77 -10.10 -0.62
C LEU A 67 17.69 -9.35 -1.60
N THR A 68 17.40 -9.43 -2.91
CA THR A 68 18.19 -8.77 -3.95
C THR A 68 18.25 -7.26 -3.73
N PHE A 69 17.10 -6.61 -3.63
CA PHE A 69 17.06 -5.16 -3.50
C PHE A 69 17.54 -4.66 -2.13
N ASN A 70 17.34 -5.44 -1.06
CA ASN A 70 17.97 -5.17 0.23
C ASN A 70 19.50 -5.29 0.15
N LEU A 71 20.04 -6.22 -0.63
CA LEU A 71 21.49 -6.35 -0.80
C LEU A 71 22.09 -5.13 -1.52
N LEU A 72 21.35 -4.52 -2.46
CA LEU A 72 21.80 -3.27 -3.11
C LEU A 72 21.86 -2.10 -2.10
N ALA A 73 20.87 -1.97 -1.23
CA ALA A 73 20.78 -0.85 -0.29
C ALA A 73 21.60 -1.04 1.00
N ASN A 74 21.83 -2.27 1.41
CA ASN A 74 22.41 -2.61 2.70
C ASN A 74 23.63 -3.54 2.57
N GLY A 75 24.18 -3.72 1.37
CA GLY A 75 25.44 -4.41 1.08
C GLY A 75 26.50 -3.45 0.56
N GLY A 76 27.70 -3.99 0.36
CA GLY A 76 28.80 -3.25 -0.26
C GLY A 76 28.65 -3.15 -1.78
N THR A 77 29.44 -2.25 -2.37
CA THR A 77 29.60 -2.11 -3.81
C THR A 77 30.83 -2.90 -4.31
N LYS A 78 31.14 -2.86 -5.60
CA LYS A 78 32.37 -3.45 -6.11
C LYS A 78 33.62 -2.84 -5.48
N THR A 79 33.57 -1.56 -5.11
CA THR A 79 34.72 -0.79 -4.64
C THR A 79 34.72 -0.54 -3.13
N ARG A 80 33.57 -0.62 -2.46
CA ARG A 80 33.38 -0.30 -1.04
C ARG A 80 32.70 -1.45 -0.29
N THR A 81 33.10 -1.67 0.95
CA THR A 81 32.35 -2.47 1.91
C THR A 81 31.13 -1.68 2.41
N PHE A 82 30.13 -2.37 2.95
CA PHE A 82 28.96 -1.69 3.56
C PHE A 82 29.36 -0.78 4.73
N LYS A 83 30.41 -1.17 5.50
CA LYS A 83 30.96 -0.31 6.56
C LYS A 83 31.52 0.99 6.01
N GLU A 84 32.31 0.95 4.94
CA GLU A 84 32.87 2.15 4.30
C GLU A 84 31.78 3.07 3.75
N ILE A 85 30.68 2.51 3.20
CA ILE A 85 29.51 3.28 2.78
C ILE A 85 28.87 3.98 3.98
N THR A 86 28.63 3.26 5.06
CA THR A 86 28.03 3.80 6.29
C THR A 86 28.90 4.90 6.90
N ASP A 87 30.21 4.68 6.98
CA ASP A 87 31.17 5.67 7.48
C ASP A 87 31.22 6.93 6.60
N ALA A 88 31.05 6.78 5.28
CA ALA A 88 31.00 7.91 4.34
C ALA A 88 29.67 8.68 4.41
N PHE A 89 28.55 8.01 4.67
CA PHE A 89 27.25 8.66 4.78
C PHE A 89 27.01 9.32 6.13
N TYR A 90 27.61 8.81 7.20
CA TYR A 90 27.41 9.31 8.56
C TYR A 90 27.66 10.83 8.70
N PRO A 91 28.83 11.38 8.26
CA PRO A 91 29.07 12.82 8.36
C PRO A 91 28.19 13.68 7.41
N LEU A 92 27.55 13.05 6.42
CA LEU A 92 26.62 13.72 5.51
C LEU A 92 25.18 13.72 6.06
N ALA A 93 24.93 13.09 7.21
CA ALA A 93 23.60 12.79 7.74
C ALA A 93 22.71 12.13 6.68
N ALA A 94 23.25 11.20 5.90
CA ALA A 94 22.62 10.59 4.74
C ALA A 94 22.42 9.08 4.95
N ALA A 95 21.44 8.53 4.25
CA ALA A 95 21.18 7.10 4.14
C ALA A 95 20.49 6.79 2.81
N VAL A 96 20.46 5.53 2.44
CA VAL A 96 19.61 5.00 1.38
C VAL A 96 18.60 4.06 2.03
N SER A 97 17.32 4.29 1.80
CA SER A 97 16.26 3.36 2.16
C SER A 97 15.82 2.55 0.95
N VAL A 98 15.38 1.33 1.19
CA VAL A 98 14.76 0.49 0.16
C VAL A 98 13.43 -0.05 0.67
N ARG A 99 12.45 -0.09 -0.22
CA ARG A 99 11.13 -0.66 0.05
C ARG A 99 10.78 -1.58 -1.10
N VAL A 100 10.50 -2.83 -0.78
CA VAL A 100 10.09 -3.86 -1.75
C VAL A 100 8.65 -4.23 -1.47
N ASP A 101 7.77 -4.02 -2.45
CA ASP A 101 6.38 -4.46 -2.39
C ASP A 101 6.08 -5.49 -3.48
N LYS A 102 4.82 -5.72 -3.81
CA LYS A 102 4.41 -6.76 -4.77
C LYS A 102 4.87 -6.45 -6.20
N GLU A 103 4.68 -5.21 -6.67
CA GLU A 103 4.94 -4.84 -8.08
C GLU A 103 6.05 -3.82 -8.25
N MET A 104 6.59 -3.28 -7.17
CA MET A 104 7.61 -2.26 -7.27
C MET A 104 8.57 -2.27 -6.09
N THR A 105 9.77 -1.77 -6.38
CA THR A 105 10.80 -1.48 -5.39
C THR A 105 11.22 -0.02 -5.52
N ALA A 106 11.31 0.68 -4.39
CA ALA A 106 11.74 2.07 -4.34
C ALA A 106 12.99 2.22 -3.48
N PHE A 107 14.07 2.72 -4.08
CA PHE A 107 15.23 3.26 -3.36
C PHE A 107 15.00 4.75 -3.17
N ALA A 108 15.23 5.24 -1.97
CA ALA A 108 15.03 6.65 -1.67
C ALA A 108 16.14 7.20 -0.75
N GLY A 109 16.46 8.46 -0.96
CA GLY A 109 17.36 9.19 -0.07
C GLY A 109 17.19 10.70 -0.19
N THR A 110 17.57 11.39 0.86
CA THR A 110 17.54 12.86 0.94
C THR A 110 18.91 13.35 1.38
N ILE A 111 19.38 14.40 0.73
CA ILE A 111 20.70 14.98 0.99
C ILE A 111 20.66 16.49 0.90
N HIS A 112 21.48 17.20 1.70
CA HIS A 112 21.73 18.61 1.49
C HIS A 112 22.52 18.82 0.19
N ARG A 113 22.14 19.79 -0.63
CA ARG A 113 22.72 20.03 -1.97
C ARG A 113 24.25 20.17 -1.97
N ASP A 114 24.85 20.71 -0.89
CA ASP A 114 26.31 20.87 -0.77
C ASP A 114 27.05 19.53 -0.76
N ASN A 115 26.35 18.46 -0.39
CA ASN A 115 26.89 17.10 -0.31
C ASN A 115 26.38 16.20 -1.46
N LEU A 116 25.61 16.72 -2.41
CA LEU A 116 24.95 15.96 -3.45
C LEU A 116 25.93 15.09 -4.25
N GLU A 117 27.07 15.65 -4.66
CA GLU A 117 28.05 14.92 -5.48
C GLU A 117 28.62 13.72 -4.73
N LYS A 118 29.00 13.89 -3.46
CA LYS A 118 29.56 12.80 -2.62
C LYS A 118 28.53 11.72 -2.37
N TYR A 119 27.30 12.13 -2.07
CA TYR A 119 26.19 11.23 -1.82
C TYR A 119 25.81 10.44 -3.08
N TYR A 120 25.60 11.13 -4.20
CA TYR A 120 25.18 10.52 -5.46
C TYR A 120 26.21 9.53 -6.00
N ALA A 121 27.50 9.83 -5.88
CA ALA A 121 28.55 8.91 -6.31
C ALA A 121 28.42 7.53 -5.64
N ILE A 122 28.15 7.51 -4.31
CA ILE A 122 27.97 6.26 -3.56
C ILE A 122 26.59 5.63 -3.86
N PHE A 123 25.54 6.43 -3.86
CA PHE A 123 24.19 5.96 -4.19
C PHE A 123 24.14 5.25 -5.54
N LYS A 124 24.75 5.85 -6.54
CA LYS A 124 24.88 5.27 -7.90
C LYS A 124 25.58 3.92 -7.87
N GLU A 125 26.73 3.83 -7.19
CA GLU A 125 27.46 2.57 -7.08
C GLU A 125 26.64 1.47 -6.40
N MET A 126 25.88 1.81 -5.36
CA MET A 126 25.03 0.84 -4.65
C MET A 126 23.99 0.20 -5.60
N VAL A 127 23.40 0.98 -6.48
CA VAL A 127 22.34 0.51 -7.39
C VAL A 127 22.90 -0.12 -8.65
N LEU A 128 23.93 0.47 -9.27
CA LEU A 128 24.46 0.05 -10.59
C LEU A 128 25.66 -0.88 -10.50
N GLU A 129 26.40 -0.85 -9.40
CA GLU A 129 27.65 -1.62 -9.23
C GLU A 129 27.69 -2.35 -7.86
N PRO A 130 26.63 -3.14 -7.53
CA PRO A 130 26.60 -3.87 -6.27
C PRO A 130 27.75 -4.87 -6.20
N GLY A 131 28.29 -5.06 -4.99
CA GLY A 131 29.45 -5.93 -4.75
C GLY A 131 29.07 -7.42 -4.74
N PHE A 132 27.84 -7.76 -4.41
CA PHE A 132 27.36 -9.13 -4.23
C PHE A 132 28.33 -9.97 -3.37
N ARG A 133 28.73 -9.41 -2.22
CA ARG A 133 29.67 -10.03 -1.28
C ARG A 133 28.97 -11.13 -0.49
N GLU A 134 29.68 -12.24 -0.27
CA GLU A 134 29.15 -13.42 0.41
C GLU A 134 28.78 -13.12 1.88
N ASP A 135 29.58 -12.30 2.56
CA ASP A 135 29.32 -11.86 3.94
C ASP A 135 28.07 -10.98 4.06
N ASP A 136 27.87 -10.04 3.14
CA ASP A 136 26.65 -9.21 3.10
C ASP A 136 25.41 -10.06 2.75
N PHE A 137 25.53 -10.97 1.80
CA PHE A 137 24.46 -11.89 1.43
C PHE A 137 24.05 -12.75 2.64
N THR A 138 25.01 -13.38 3.32
CA THR A 138 24.76 -14.22 4.49
C THR A 138 24.09 -13.41 5.61
N ARG A 139 24.59 -12.22 5.89
CA ARG A 139 24.03 -11.31 6.90
C ARG A 139 22.58 -10.92 6.59
N LEU A 140 22.28 -10.50 5.36
CA LEU A 140 20.96 -10.01 4.99
C LEU A 140 19.96 -11.16 4.88
N LYS A 141 20.37 -12.32 4.35
CA LYS A 141 19.55 -13.54 4.34
C LYS A 141 19.22 -13.98 5.78
N THR A 142 20.19 -13.96 6.69
CA THR A 142 19.96 -14.25 8.12
C THR A 142 18.98 -13.26 8.74
N ASN A 143 19.09 -11.97 8.43
CA ASN A 143 18.15 -10.96 8.92
C ASN A 143 16.73 -11.20 8.40
N GLN A 144 16.58 -11.57 7.13
CA GLN A 144 15.29 -11.90 6.51
C GLN A 144 14.65 -13.13 7.16
N LEU A 145 15.43 -14.19 7.40
CA LEU A 145 14.97 -15.39 8.12
C LEU A 145 14.57 -15.04 9.56
N ASN A 146 15.36 -14.27 10.29
CA ASN A 146 15.02 -13.83 11.64
C ASN A 146 13.74 -12.97 11.68
N PHE A 147 13.51 -12.15 10.64
CA PHE A 147 12.25 -11.41 10.51
C PHE A 147 11.06 -12.38 10.38
N LEU A 148 11.16 -13.34 9.48
CA LEU A 148 10.09 -14.31 9.22
C LEU A 148 9.81 -15.22 10.42
N GLU A 149 10.88 -15.81 11.00
CA GLU A 149 10.74 -16.81 12.07
C GLU A 149 10.40 -16.18 13.43
N LYS A 150 10.88 -14.97 13.70
CA LYS A 150 10.86 -14.41 15.06
C LYS A 150 10.12 -13.08 15.14
N THR A 151 10.54 -12.07 14.36
CA THR A 151 10.06 -10.70 14.56
C THR A 151 8.58 -10.58 14.19
N LEU A 152 8.19 -11.08 13.02
CA LEU A 152 6.82 -11.02 12.54
C LEU A 152 5.86 -11.78 13.46
N ILE A 153 6.20 -13.02 13.80
CA ILE A 153 5.32 -13.91 14.56
C ILE A 153 5.24 -13.51 16.04
N ASN A 154 6.37 -13.13 16.68
CA ASN A 154 6.40 -12.88 18.12
C ASN A 154 5.99 -11.46 18.50
N ASN A 155 6.35 -10.46 17.67
CA ASN A 155 6.31 -9.06 18.09
C ASN A 155 5.33 -8.21 17.30
N MET A 156 4.71 -8.75 16.21
CA MET A 156 3.93 -7.95 15.27
C MET A 156 2.57 -8.60 14.94
N ASP A 157 1.77 -8.92 15.97
CA ASP A 157 0.50 -9.65 15.83
C ASP A 157 -0.43 -9.04 14.77
N GLU A 158 -0.53 -7.72 14.73
CA GLU A 158 -1.31 -7.03 13.70
C GLU A 158 -0.77 -7.28 12.30
N GLN A 159 0.55 -7.10 12.09
CA GLN A 159 1.14 -7.32 10.78
C GLN A 159 1.05 -8.80 10.39
N PHE A 160 1.28 -9.69 11.33
CA PHE A 160 1.14 -11.13 11.11
C PHE A 160 -0.28 -11.52 10.67
N GLY A 161 -1.30 -10.96 11.31
CA GLY A 161 -2.70 -11.14 10.90
C GLY A 161 -2.98 -10.61 9.50
N LYS A 162 -2.42 -9.45 9.13
CA LYS A 162 -2.53 -8.88 7.77
C LYS A 162 -1.84 -9.75 6.72
N GLU A 163 -0.69 -10.32 7.05
CA GLU A 163 0.02 -11.22 6.14
C GLU A 163 -0.76 -12.53 5.93
N ILE A 164 -1.32 -13.13 7.00
CA ILE A 164 -2.19 -14.31 6.86
C ILE A 164 -3.41 -13.97 5.99
N LEU A 165 -4.04 -12.81 6.22
CA LEU A 165 -5.14 -12.35 5.37
C LEU A 165 -4.71 -12.22 3.91
N SER A 166 -3.53 -11.66 3.65
CA SER A 166 -2.97 -11.52 2.30
C SER A 166 -2.77 -12.88 1.62
N LEU A 167 -2.23 -13.88 2.35
CA LEU A 167 -2.10 -15.25 1.84
C LEU A 167 -3.45 -15.86 1.45
N MET A 168 -4.49 -15.66 2.28
CA MET A 168 -5.84 -16.15 2.01
C MET A 168 -6.49 -15.46 0.80
N LEU A 169 -6.31 -14.14 0.68
CA LEU A 169 -6.87 -13.32 -0.41
C LEU A 169 -6.27 -13.69 -1.76
N TYR A 170 -5.00 -14.05 -1.78
CA TYR A 170 -4.22 -14.25 -3.00
C TYR A 170 -3.81 -15.69 -3.25
N GLU A 171 -4.52 -16.67 -2.66
CA GLU A 171 -4.27 -18.11 -2.88
C GLU A 171 -4.23 -18.45 -4.38
N GLY A 172 -3.10 -18.99 -4.87
CA GLY A 172 -2.85 -19.29 -6.28
C GLY A 172 -2.59 -18.07 -7.18
N HIS A 173 -2.34 -16.91 -6.61
CA HIS A 173 -2.06 -15.65 -7.33
C HIS A 173 -0.60 -15.24 -7.16
N PRO A 174 0.03 -14.51 -8.09
CA PRO A 174 1.41 -14.01 -7.91
C PRO A 174 1.66 -13.15 -6.66
N TYR A 175 0.63 -12.67 -5.98
CA TYR A 175 0.75 -11.97 -4.69
C TYR A 175 0.65 -12.89 -3.47
N GLU A 176 0.47 -14.18 -3.64
CA GLU A 176 0.18 -15.13 -2.54
C GLU A 176 1.25 -15.10 -1.43
N HIS A 177 2.53 -14.96 -1.75
CA HIS A 177 3.59 -15.01 -0.76
C HIS A 177 3.88 -13.62 -0.15
N LEU A 178 4.45 -13.58 1.06
CA LEU A 178 4.98 -12.35 1.64
C LEU A 178 6.07 -11.75 0.74
N ALA A 179 6.23 -10.43 0.75
CA ALA A 179 7.34 -9.81 0.03
C ALA A 179 8.71 -10.34 0.50
N ALA A 180 8.82 -10.66 1.80
CA ALA A 180 10.00 -11.28 2.39
C ALA A 180 10.10 -12.79 2.13
N GLY A 181 9.16 -13.41 1.41
CA GLY A 181 9.14 -14.86 1.13
C GLY A 181 8.68 -15.71 2.30
N THR A 182 9.12 -16.96 2.30
CA THR A 182 8.92 -17.93 3.40
C THR A 182 10.25 -18.42 3.94
N VAL A 183 10.27 -19.01 5.11
CA VAL A 183 11.49 -19.58 5.70
C VAL A 183 12.09 -20.64 4.77
N GLU A 184 11.25 -21.50 4.18
CA GLU A 184 11.66 -22.57 3.27
C GLU A 184 12.33 -21.97 2.01
N THR A 185 11.65 -21.08 1.31
CA THR A 185 12.12 -20.54 0.03
C THR A 185 13.37 -19.68 0.22
N VAL A 186 13.38 -18.80 1.26
CA VAL A 186 14.55 -17.95 1.58
C VAL A 186 15.76 -18.80 1.95
N THR A 187 15.57 -19.92 2.69
CA THR A 187 16.66 -20.85 3.00
C THR A 187 17.30 -21.44 1.74
N GLY A 188 16.50 -21.69 0.70
CA GLY A 188 16.95 -22.21 -0.60
C GLY A 188 17.59 -21.20 -1.55
N ILE A 189 17.50 -19.88 -1.26
CA ILE A 189 18.13 -18.84 -2.11
C ILE A 189 19.66 -18.86 -1.94
N ILE A 190 20.39 -18.82 -3.06
CA ILE A 190 21.85 -18.70 -3.09
C ILE A 190 22.26 -17.35 -3.74
N LEU A 191 23.51 -16.95 -3.54
CA LEU A 191 24.00 -15.65 -4.07
C LEU A 191 23.90 -15.54 -5.59
N ASP A 192 24.06 -16.65 -6.30
CA ASP A 192 23.92 -16.66 -7.76
C ASP A 192 22.50 -16.43 -8.24
N ASP A 193 21.47 -16.84 -7.46
CA ASP A 193 20.07 -16.47 -7.74
C ASP A 193 19.90 -14.95 -7.69
N VAL A 194 20.46 -14.30 -6.66
CA VAL A 194 20.44 -12.84 -6.50
C VAL A 194 21.10 -12.11 -7.66
N LYS A 195 22.28 -12.57 -8.09
CA LYS A 195 23.00 -12.01 -9.25
C LYS A 195 22.21 -12.16 -10.55
N ALA A 196 21.61 -13.34 -10.76
CA ALA A 196 20.79 -13.63 -11.92
C ALA A 196 19.53 -12.74 -11.94
N PHE A 197 18.81 -12.62 -10.82
CA PHE A 197 17.62 -11.79 -10.69
C PHE A 197 17.95 -10.30 -10.93
N TYR A 198 19.02 -9.78 -10.35
CA TYR A 198 19.48 -8.41 -10.60
C TYR A 198 19.76 -8.19 -12.10
N LYS A 199 20.50 -9.09 -12.74
CA LYS A 199 20.84 -8.98 -14.16
C LYS A 199 19.60 -9.00 -15.07
N GLU A 200 18.60 -9.78 -14.71
CA GLU A 200 17.37 -9.91 -15.48
C GLU A 200 16.45 -8.71 -15.27
N GLN A 201 16.29 -8.26 -14.02
CA GLN A 201 15.27 -7.31 -13.66
C GLN A 201 15.72 -5.84 -13.74
N MET A 202 17.03 -5.56 -13.63
CA MET A 202 17.57 -4.20 -13.73
C MET A 202 17.79 -3.80 -15.19
N ALA A 203 16.70 -3.35 -15.83
CA ALA A 203 16.66 -2.86 -17.20
C ALA A 203 16.10 -1.43 -17.26
N GLN A 204 16.47 -0.66 -18.28
CA GLN A 204 16.10 0.76 -18.42
C GLN A 204 14.58 0.97 -18.32
N GLY A 205 13.76 0.15 -19.01
CA GLY A 205 12.30 0.29 -19.01
C GLY A 205 11.63 -0.04 -17.66
N ASN A 206 12.34 -0.72 -16.75
CA ASN A 206 11.84 -0.96 -15.39
C ASN A 206 12.13 0.21 -14.44
N VAL A 207 13.02 1.13 -14.81
CA VAL A 207 13.51 2.18 -13.91
C VAL A 207 12.81 3.51 -14.16
N THR A 208 12.34 4.12 -13.09
CA THR A 208 11.89 5.52 -13.05
C THR A 208 12.79 6.31 -12.12
N ILE A 209 13.41 7.38 -12.64
CA ILE A 209 14.25 8.30 -11.87
C ILE A 209 13.36 9.43 -11.32
N GLY A 210 13.30 9.56 -10.01
CA GLY A 210 12.62 10.64 -9.31
C GLY A 210 13.60 11.63 -8.69
N LEU A 211 13.49 12.92 -9.01
CA LEU A 211 14.30 13.98 -8.44
C LEU A 211 13.42 15.14 -7.96
N ALA A 212 13.60 15.59 -6.73
CA ALA A 212 12.91 16.78 -6.23
C ALA A 212 13.86 17.66 -5.42
N GLY A 213 13.67 18.99 -5.48
CA GLY A 213 14.44 19.95 -4.69
C GLY A 213 15.43 20.78 -5.47
N GLY A 214 16.47 21.26 -4.80
CA GLY A 214 17.44 22.24 -5.33
C GLY A 214 18.65 21.64 -6.01
N PHE A 215 18.46 20.68 -6.90
CA PHE A 215 19.55 20.07 -7.68
C PHE A 215 20.02 20.98 -8.84
N PRO A 216 21.30 20.85 -9.28
CA PRO A 216 21.81 21.55 -10.46
C PRO A 216 21.05 21.21 -11.74
N ALA A 217 20.96 22.14 -12.69
CA ALA A 217 20.17 21.95 -13.92
C ALA A 217 20.65 20.77 -14.79
N ASP A 218 21.93 20.43 -14.76
CA ASP A 218 22.52 19.30 -15.47
C ASP A 218 22.38 17.96 -14.76
N PHE A 219 22.03 17.98 -13.46
CA PHE A 219 21.99 16.77 -12.62
C PHE A 219 21.02 15.69 -13.15
N PRO A 220 19.78 16.02 -13.58
CA PRO A 220 18.87 15.01 -14.15
C PRO A 220 19.46 14.30 -15.37
N SER A 221 20.14 15.05 -16.26
CA SER A 221 20.77 14.48 -17.45
C SER A 221 21.95 13.57 -17.10
N ARG A 222 22.72 13.91 -16.07
CA ARG A 222 23.81 13.05 -15.56
C ARG A 222 23.28 11.76 -14.97
N VAL A 223 22.25 11.85 -14.14
CA VAL A 223 21.60 10.65 -13.56
C VAL A 223 21.06 9.75 -14.68
N ALA A 224 20.36 10.33 -15.64
CA ALA A 224 19.84 9.57 -16.78
C ALA A 224 20.97 8.91 -17.60
N ALA A 225 22.08 9.60 -17.83
CA ALA A 225 23.25 9.07 -18.54
C ALA A 225 23.90 7.91 -17.77
N ASP A 226 24.04 8.02 -16.45
CA ASP A 226 24.57 6.95 -15.61
C ASP A 226 23.66 5.69 -15.64
N PHE A 227 22.35 5.86 -15.50
CA PHE A 227 21.39 4.75 -15.54
C PHE A 227 21.16 4.19 -16.97
N ALA A 228 21.55 4.91 -18.02
CA ALA A 228 21.55 4.40 -19.39
C ALA A 228 22.61 3.28 -19.61
N ALA A 229 23.51 3.05 -18.63
CA ALA A 229 24.39 1.87 -18.62
C ALA A 229 23.62 0.55 -18.37
N LEU A 230 22.41 0.60 -17.83
CA LEU A 230 21.55 -0.57 -17.71
C LEU A 230 21.17 -1.13 -19.09
N PRO A 231 20.94 -2.45 -19.21
CA PRO A 231 20.45 -3.03 -20.46
C PRO A 231 19.15 -2.36 -20.92
N LYS A 232 19.00 -2.17 -22.23
CA LYS A 232 17.70 -1.80 -22.81
C LYS A 232 16.73 -2.96 -22.66
N GLY A 233 15.47 -2.65 -22.43
CA GLY A 233 14.42 -3.63 -22.24
C GLY A 233 13.57 -3.32 -21.01
N PHE A 234 12.59 -4.14 -20.77
CA PHE A 234 11.71 -4.06 -19.62
C PHE A 234 11.24 -5.47 -19.26
N THR A 235 10.90 -5.69 -17.99
CA THR A 235 10.15 -6.87 -17.59
C THR A 235 8.71 -6.66 -18.04
N PRO A 236 8.12 -7.59 -18.80
CA PRO A 236 6.72 -7.49 -19.18
C PRO A 236 5.84 -7.29 -17.95
N LYS A 237 4.88 -6.38 -18.04
CA LYS A 237 3.91 -6.19 -16.97
C LYS A 237 3.24 -7.54 -16.67
N LEU A 238 3.26 -7.95 -15.42
CA LEU A 238 2.63 -9.20 -14.99
C LEU A 238 1.16 -9.21 -15.38
N SER A 239 0.73 -10.29 -16.03
CA SER A 239 -0.68 -10.57 -16.23
C SER A 239 -1.22 -11.14 -14.93
N LEU A 240 -1.84 -10.28 -14.13
CA LEU A 240 -2.40 -10.66 -12.84
C LEU A 240 -3.88 -10.99 -13.02
N PRO A 241 -4.30 -12.25 -12.81
CA PRO A 241 -5.71 -12.59 -12.78
C PRO A 241 -6.38 -11.89 -11.60
N PRO A 242 -7.70 -11.65 -11.62
CA PRO A 242 -8.39 -11.20 -10.42
C PRO A 242 -8.28 -12.26 -9.32
N PRO A 243 -8.04 -11.87 -8.06
CA PRO A 243 -8.06 -12.78 -6.93
C PRO A 243 -9.44 -13.47 -6.82
N ARG A 244 -9.46 -14.70 -6.31
CA ARG A 244 -10.71 -15.46 -6.12
C ARG A 244 -11.44 -14.98 -4.88
N SER A 245 -12.74 -14.71 -5.01
CA SER A 245 -13.58 -14.46 -3.83
C SER A 245 -13.81 -15.77 -3.07
N PRO A 246 -13.80 -15.75 -1.73
CA PRO A 246 -14.16 -16.92 -0.94
C PRO A 246 -15.63 -17.28 -1.14
N GLN A 247 -16.00 -18.50 -0.78
CA GLN A 247 -17.39 -18.94 -0.63
C GLN A 247 -17.69 -18.98 0.88
N GLY A 248 -18.62 -18.13 1.33
CA GLY A 248 -18.90 -17.95 2.74
C GLY A 248 -17.76 -17.27 3.52
N ILE A 249 -17.82 -17.37 4.85
CA ILE A 249 -16.80 -16.84 5.73
C ILE A 249 -15.72 -17.90 5.98
N ARG A 250 -14.50 -17.64 5.53
CA ARG A 250 -13.32 -18.50 5.77
C ARG A 250 -12.45 -17.90 6.87
N VAL A 251 -12.09 -18.68 7.86
CA VAL A 251 -11.36 -18.23 9.05
C VAL A 251 -10.06 -19.02 9.22
N VAL A 252 -8.96 -18.28 9.40
CA VAL A 252 -7.69 -18.82 9.89
C VAL A 252 -7.42 -18.20 11.27
N ILE A 253 -7.32 -19.05 12.28
CA ILE A 253 -6.94 -18.68 13.63
C ILE A 253 -5.51 -19.14 13.86
N ALA A 254 -4.58 -18.18 13.96
CA ALA A 254 -3.21 -18.45 14.36
C ALA A 254 -3.10 -18.33 15.88
N GLU A 255 -3.00 -19.50 16.53
CA GLU A 255 -2.98 -19.59 17.98
C GLU A 255 -1.59 -19.37 18.55
N LYS A 256 -1.51 -18.45 19.47
CA LYS A 256 -0.31 -18.19 20.29
C LYS A 256 -0.67 -17.57 21.63
N GLN A 257 0.23 -17.67 22.61
CA GLN A 257 0.09 -16.94 23.86
C GLN A 257 0.27 -15.43 23.60
N THR A 258 -0.81 -14.69 23.71
CA THR A 258 -0.82 -13.23 23.49
C THR A 258 -1.83 -12.56 24.43
N PRO A 259 -1.50 -11.37 24.98
CA PRO A 259 -2.40 -10.67 25.88
C PRO A 259 -3.63 -10.08 25.17
N ALA A 260 -3.58 -9.98 23.85
CA ALA A 260 -4.63 -9.35 23.07
C ALA A 260 -4.84 -10.08 21.73
N THR A 261 -6.06 -10.00 21.21
CA THR A 261 -6.41 -10.49 19.88
C THR A 261 -6.18 -9.41 18.83
N ALA A 262 -5.68 -9.81 17.65
CA ALA A 262 -5.70 -9.01 16.42
C ALA A 262 -6.60 -9.69 15.39
N ILE A 263 -7.51 -8.94 14.78
CA ILE A 263 -8.43 -9.44 13.76
C ILE A 263 -8.20 -8.68 12.45
N SER A 264 -8.03 -9.41 11.37
CA SER A 264 -7.98 -8.89 10.01
C SER A 264 -9.07 -9.56 9.17
N VAL A 265 -9.96 -8.76 8.58
CA VAL A 265 -11.03 -9.22 7.69
C VAL A 265 -10.80 -8.66 6.31
N GLY A 266 -11.14 -9.38 5.25
CA GLY A 266 -11.04 -8.83 3.90
C GLY A 266 -11.63 -9.71 2.81
N PHE A 267 -11.77 -9.09 1.64
CA PHE A 267 -12.17 -9.73 0.39
C PHE A 267 -11.59 -8.96 -0.81
N PRO A 268 -11.36 -9.62 -1.95
CA PRO A 268 -10.85 -8.95 -3.15
C PRO A 268 -11.83 -7.89 -3.66
N VAL A 269 -11.30 -6.76 -4.15
CA VAL A 269 -12.10 -5.70 -4.77
C VAL A 269 -11.55 -5.45 -6.18
N ALA A 270 -12.42 -5.58 -7.18
CA ALA A 270 -12.05 -5.46 -8.60
C ALA A 270 -11.96 -3.99 -9.06
N LEU A 271 -11.23 -3.17 -8.32
CA LEU A 271 -10.90 -1.79 -8.69
C LEU A 271 -9.57 -1.38 -8.09
N ASN A 272 -8.99 -0.32 -8.64
CA ASN A 272 -7.85 0.40 -8.08
C ASN A 272 -7.98 1.89 -8.42
N ARG A 273 -6.99 2.71 -8.08
CA ARG A 273 -7.02 4.17 -8.28
C ARG A 273 -7.25 4.61 -9.73
N SER A 274 -7.02 3.75 -10.75
CA SER A 274 -7.34 4.05 -12.14
C SER A 274 -8.82 3.89 -12.51
N SER A 275 -9.63 3.30 -11.61
CA SER A 275 -11.05 3.04 -11.82
C SER A 275 -11.90 4.27 -11.51
N ASP A 276 -12.92 4.56 -12.31
CA ASP A 276 -13.81 5.72 -12.08
C ASP A 276 -14.58 5.60 -10.75
N ASP A 277 -15.02 4.39 -10.41
CA ASP A 277 -15.74 4.11 -9.15
C ASP A 277 -14.83 4.18 -7.90
N PHE A 278 -13.49 4.28 -8.05
CA PHE A 278 -12.58 4.34 -6.91
C PHE A 278 -12.90 5.48 -5.96
N PHE A 279 -13.18 6.66 -6.49
CA PHE A 279 -13.43 7.86 -5.69
C PHE A 279 -14.74 7.76 -4.91
N ALA A 280 -15.77 7.14 -5.49
CA ALA A 280 -17.04 6.87 -4.81
C ALA A 280 -16.86 5.83 -3.69
N LEU A 281 -16.16 4.72 -3.98
CA LEU A 281 -15.88 3.70 -2.97
C LEU A 281 -14.95 4.22 -1.88
N TRP A 282 -14.04 5.13 -2.17
CA TRP A 282 -13.19 5.77 -1.18
C TRP A 282 -13.98 6.58 -0.15
N ILE A 283 -15.01 7.32 -0.58
CA ILE A 283 -15.93 8.00 0.36
C ILE A 283 -16.58 6.97 1.28
N ALA A 284 -17.08 5.85 0.75
CA ALA A 284 -17.66 4.78 1.54
C ALA A 284 -16.68 4.17 2.55
N GLY A 285 -15.45 3.84 2.12
CA GLY A 285 -14.40 3.31 2.98
C GLY A 285 -13.97 4.28 4.08
N SER A 286 -13.87 5.57 3.74
CA SER A 286 -13.55 6.63 4.71
C SER A 286 -14.67 6.81 5.74
N HIS A 287 -15.95 6.77 5.31
CA HIS A 287 -17.09 6.74 6.23
C HIS A 287 -17.04 5.53 7.16
N PHE A 288 -16.74 4.36 6.63
CA PHE A 288 -16.77 3.11 7.39
C PHE A 288 -15.65 3.01 8.42
N GLY A 289 -14.38 3.27 8.04
CA GLY A 289 -13.30 3.02 8.99
C GLY A 289 -11.90 3.50 8.58
N GLU A 290 -11.74 4.48 7.71
CA GLU A 290 -10.39 4.93 7.33
C GLU A 290 -9.59 5.42 8.55
N HIS A 291 -8.29 5.27 8.46
CA HIS A 291 -7.35 5.44 9.58
C HIS A 291 -7.49 6.75 10.37
N ARG A 292 -7.67 6.61 11.70
CA ARG A 292 -7.73 7.73 12.67
C ARG A 292 -8.79 8.80 12.39
N GLN A 293 -9.89 8.42 11.75
CA GLN A 293 -11.03 9.29 11.59
C GLN A 293 -12.04 9.10 12.71
N HIS A 294 -12.09 10.04 13.62
CA HIS A 294 -12.99 9.99 14.79
C HIS A 294 -14.47 9.88 14.43
N VAL A 295 -14.86 10.31 13.25
CA VAL A 295 -16.25 10.26 12.76
C VAL A 295 -16.58 9.00 11.98
N SER A 296 -15.59 8.12 11.73
CA SER A 296 -15.85 6.86 11.04
C SER A 296 -16.69 5.90 11.88
N LEU A 297 -17.48 5.08 11.19
CA LEU A 297 -18.47 4.21 11.83
C LEU A 297 -17.83 3.22 12.82
N LEU A 298 -16.78 2.52 12.41
CA LEU A 298 -16.09 1.57 13.28
C LEU A 298 -15.51 2.25 14.53
N PHE A 299 -14.87 3.40 14.34
CA PHE A 299 -14.29 4.15 15.45
C PHE A 299 -15.37 4.57 16.46
N GLN A 300 -16.49 5.11 15.98
CA GLN A 300 -17.61 5.51 16.84
C GLN A 300 -18.19 4.30 17.59
N LYS A 301 -18.49 3.23 16.88
CA LYS A 301 -19.21 2.07 17.42
C LYS A 301 -18.37 1.21 18.36
N ILE A 302 -17.11 0.98 18.05
CA ILE A 302 -16.25 0.05 18.80
C ILE A 302 -15.44 0.79 19.85
N ARG A 303 -14.84 1.93 19.49
CA ARG A 303 -13.96 2.66 20.40
C ARG A 303 -14.69 3.69 21.25
N GLU A 304 -15.39 4.66 20.64
CA GLU A 304 -15.97 5.78 21.39
C GLU A 304 -17.15 5.33 22.26
N GLU A 305 -18.09 4.58 21.69
CA GLU A 305 -19.26 4.12 22.42
C GLU A 305 -18.92 3.02 23.43
N ARG A 306 -17.96 2.12 23.13
CA ARG A 306 -17.73 0.89 23.90
C ARG A 306 -16.34 0.76 24.52
N GLY A 307 -15.38 1.59 24.14
CA GLY A 307 -14.05 1.57 24.71
C GLY A 307 -13.26 0.27 24.47
N GLN A 308 -13.56 -0.48 23.39
CA GLN A 308 -13.10 -1.85 23.26
C GLN A 308 -11.65 -1.97 22.80
N ASN A 309 -11.15 -1.02 22.01
CA ASN A 309 -9.79 -1.07 21.51
C ASN A 309 -9.27 0.33 21.17
N TYR A 310 -8.07 0.38 20.59
CA TYR A 310 -7.44 1.63 20.16
C TYR A 310 -7.48 1.84 18.65
N GLY A 311 -7.64 0.80 17.84
CA GLY A 311 -7.56 0.88 16.40
C GLY A 311 -8.59 -0.01 15.68
N ASP A 312 -9.55 0.66 15.02
CA ASP A 312 -10.57 0.07 14.16
C ASP A 312 -10.48 0.74 12.81
N TYR A 313 -9.93 0.03 11.83
CA TYR A 313 -9.61 0.63 10.53
C TYR A 313 -10.18 -0.19 9.40
N ALA A 314 -10.60 0.49 8.33
CA ALA A 314 -11.00 -0.16 7.09
C ALA A 314 -10.41 0.58 5.89
N TYR A 315 -10.02 -0.18 4.87
CA TYR A 315 -9.43 0.34 3.64
C TYR A 315 -9.98 -0.38 2.42
N ILE A 316 -10.13 0.36 1.33
CA ILE A 316 -10.60 -0.17 0.04
C ILE A 316 -9.45 -0.60 -0.88
N GLU A 317 -8.23 -0.46 -0.42
CA GLU A 317 -7.00 -0.83 -1.11
C GLU A 317 -5.94 -1.23 -0.10
N HIS A 318 -4.87 -1.86 -0.57
CA HIS A 318 -3.70 -2.10 0.26
C HIS A 318 -3.19 -0.79 0.84
N PHE A 319 -3.10 -0.72 2.16
CA PHE A 319 -2.71 0.49 2.86
C PHE A 319 -1.47 0.25 3.71
N ILE A 320 -0.48 1.11 3.53
CA ILE A 320 0.67 1.23 4.42
C ILE A 320 0.66 2.63 5.00
N GLN A 321 0.62 2.70 6.31
CA GLN A 321 0.74 3.96 7.01
C GLN A 321 2.11 4.57 6.73
N GLY A 322 2.11 5.76 6.17
CA GLY A 322 3.33 6.50 5.91
C GLY A 322 3.75 7.31 7.13
N ARG A 323 3.72 8.62 7.01
CA ARG A 323 3.99 9.55 8.09
C ARG A 323 2.72 9.79 8.89
N ASP A 324 2.75 9.50 10.18
CA ASP A 324 1.60 9.62 11.08
C ASP A 324 0.37 8.83 10.59
N LYS A 325 -0.56 9.53 9.95
CA LYS A 325 -1.84 9.00 9.46
C LYS A 325 -1.99 9.04 7.94
N PHE A 326 -0.99 9.55 7.23
CA PHE A 326 -1.04 9.64 5.77
C PHE A 326 -0.58 8.34 5.10
N PRO A 327 -1.13 8.01 3.92
CA PRO A 327 -0.69 6.85 3.18
C PRO A 327 0.76 7.00 2.71
N ALA A 328 1.52 5.93 2.75
CA ALA A 328 2.84 5.87 2.16
C ALA A 328 2.74 5.81 0.63
N THR A 329 3.70 6.44 -0.07
CA THR A 329 3.80 6.40 -1.52
C THR A 329 4.68 5.26 -2.01
N ASN A 330 4.55 4.90 -3.28
CA ASN A 330 5.33 3.89 -3.98
C ASN A 330 5.05 2.44 -3.50
N TYR A 331 3.75 2.16 -3.32
CA TYR A 331 3.16 0.85 -3.03
C TYR A 331 1.99 0.54 -3.97
N CYS A 332 2.09 0.96 -5.23
CA CYS A 332 1.02 0.75 -6.20
C CYS A 332 0.85 -0.72 -6.54
N ARG A 333 -0.40 -1.16 -6.66
CA ARG A 333 -0.79 -2.53 -7.02
C ARG A 333 -1.91 -2.53 -8.04
N GLN A 334 -1.91 -3.49 -8.93
CA GLN A 334 -3.01 -3.71 -9.88
C GLN A 334 -4.22 -4.34 -9.19
N GLN A 335 -3.99 -5.30 -8.29
CA GLN A 335 -5.03 -6.02 -7.57
C GLN A 335 -5.17 -5.46 -6.16
N GLN A 336 -6.41 -5.21 -5.76
CA GLN A 336 -6.72 -4.58 -4.47
C GLN A 336 -7.72 -5.43 -3.67
N TYR A 337 -7.88 -5.08 -2.41
CA TYR A 337 -8.82 -5.73 -1.50
C TYR A 337 -9.39 -4.74 -0.50
N PHE A 338 -10.62 -4.97 -0.08
CA PHE A 338 -11.19 -4.34 1.09
C PHE A 338 -10.68 -5.03 2.34
N SER A 339 -10.35 -4.28 3.38
CA SER A 339 -9.94 -4.86 4.67
C SER A 339 -10.48 -4.08 5.85
N ILE A 340 -10.69 -4.81 6.96
CA ILE A 340 -10.97 -4.27 8.29
C ILE A 340 -9.88 -4.78 9.24
N TRP A 341 -9.31 -3.90 10.06
CA TRP A 341 -8.30 -4.25 11.07
C TRP A 341 -8.77 -3.79 12.45
N ILE A 342 -8.81 -4.72 13.40
CA ILE A 342 -9.27 -4.47 14.78
C ILE A 342 -8.17 -4.93 15.73
N ARG A 343 -7.59 -3.97 16.50
CA ARG A 343 -6.43 -4.25 17.38
C ARG A 343 -6.10 -3.10 18.35
N PRO A 344 -5.37 -3.35 19.44
CA PRO A 344 -5.42 -4.60 20.19
C PRO A 344 -6.81 -4.77 20.80
N LEU A 345 -7.25 -5.99 20.96
CA LEU A 345 -8.58 -6.31 21.49
C LEU A 345 -8.46 -7.32 22.62
N ALA A 346 -9.16 -7.09 23.73
CA ALA A 346 -9.21 -8.07 24.82
C ALA A 346 -9.73 -9.43 24.31
N ASN A 347 -9.03 -10.52 24.68
CA ASN A 347 -9.41 -11.86 24.23
C ASN A 347 -10.85 -12.25 24.60
N SER A 348 -11.37 -11.75 25.74
CA SER A 348 -12.76 -11.96 26.16
C SER A 348 -13.79 -11.34 25.24
N ASN A 349 -13.45 -10.24 24.57
CA ASN A 349 -14.41 -9.43 23.81
C ASN A 349 -14.27 -9.64 22.27
N ARG A 350 -13.33 -10.49 21.85
CA ARG A 350 -12.99 -10.72 20.44
C ARG A 350 -14.18 -11.15 19.56
N HIS A 351 -15.06 -12.03 20.09
CA HIS A 351 -16.22 -12.52 19.35
C HIS A 351 -17.30 -11.43 19.24
N PHE A 352 -17.56 -10.68 20.32
CA PHE A 352 -18.50 -9.57 20.31
C PHE A 352 -18.09 -8.50 19.28
N VAL A 353 -16.83 -8.05 19.33
CA VAL A 353 -16.34 -6.96 18.45
C VAL A 353 -16.28 -7.41 17.00
N LEU A 354 -15.94 -8.69 16.73
CA LEU A 354 -16.05 -9.25 15.38
C LEU A 354 -17.49 -9.18 14.86
N ARG A 355 -18.48 -9.62 15.65
CA ARG A 355 -19.90 -9.51 15.31
C ARG A 355 -20.31 -8.07 15.01
N GLN A 356 -19.89 -7.15 15.86
CA GLN A 356 -20.20 -5.74 15.67
C GLN A 356 -19.63 -5.22 14.34
N ALA A 357 -18.37 -5.47 14.06
CA ALA A 357 -17.73 -4.99 12.81
C ALA A 357 -18.42 -5.58 11.55
N LEU A 358 -18.77 -6.87 11.57
CA LEU A 358 -19.43 -7.51 10.43
C LEU A 358 -20.90 -7.09 10.29
N ARG A 359 -21.59 -6.85 11.42
CA ARG A 359 -22.94 -6.26 11.41
C ARG A 359 -22.93 -4.85 10.81
N GLU A 360 -21.96 -4.01 11.18
CA GLU A 360 -21.87 -2.66 10.60
C GLU A 360 -21.49 -2.71 9.10
N LEU A 361 -20.66 -3.66 8.68
CA LEU A 361 -20.38 -3.89 7.26
C LEU A 361 -21.65 -4.29 6.49
N ARG A 362 -22.43 -5.22 7.04
CA ARG A 362 -23.72 -5.62 6.46
C ARG A 362 -24.66 -4.43 6.31
N ARG A 363 -24.81 -3.65 7.39
CA ARG A 363 -25.66 -2.45 7.38
C ARG A 363 -25.21 -1.45 6.33
N LEU A 364 -23.91 -1.20 6.20
CA LEU A 364 -23.38 -0.33 5.15
C LEU A 364 -23.75 -0.83 3.75
N VAL A 365 -23.66 -2.14 3.51
CA VAL A 365 -24.01 -2.73 2.19
C VAL A 365 -25.51 -2.68 1.92
N GLU A 366 -26.34 -2.95 2.91
CA GLU A 366 -27.80 -2.99 2.78
C GLU A 366 -28.44 -1.59 2.76
N GLU A 367 -28.02 -0.71 3.69
CA GLU A 367 -28.61 0.60 3.93
C GLU A 367 -27.90 1.73 3.15
N GLY A 368 -26.61 1.56 2.86
CA GLY A 368 -25.78 2.58 2.25
C GLY A 368 -25.35 3.68 3.22
N THR A 369 -24.94 4.83 2.67
CA THR A 369 -24.65 6.05 3.43
C THR A 369 -25.72 7.09 3.23
N SER A 370 -26.05 7.87 4.28
CA SER A 370 -26.97 8.99 4.18
C SER A 370 -26.34 10.19 3.47
N GLU A 371 -27.19 11.09 2.92
CA GLU A 371 -26.74 12.34 2.29
C GLU A 371 -25.86 13.17 3.24
N GLU A 372 -26.25 13.31 4.50
CA GLU A 372 -25.51 14.05 5.52
C GLU A 372 -24.10 13.46 5.72
N ARG A 373 -24.00 12.14 5.83
CA ARG A 373 -22.70 11.45 6.01
C ARG A 373 -21.83 11.53 4.76
N PHE A 374 -22.43 11.37 3.59
CA PHE A 374 -21.75 11.55 2.32
C PHE A 374 -21.11 12.95 2.24
N GLU A 375 -21.87 14.03 2.47
CA GLU A 375 -21.38 15.40 2.40
C GLU A 375 -20.26 15.68 3.41
N LEU A 376 -20.40 15.18 4.64
CA LEU A 376 -19.38 15.30 5.68
C LEU A 376 -18.07 14.66 5.23
N VAL A 377 -18.11 13.40 4.78
CA VAL A 377 -16.91 12.65 4.39
C VAL A 377 -16.30 13.19 3.10
N ARG A 378 -17.11 13.55 2.12
CA ARG A 378 -16.64 14.19 0.88
C ARG A 378 -15.87 15.48 1.18
N THR A 379 -16.44 16.34 2.03
CA THR A 379 -15.80 17.60 2.45
C THR A 379 -14.50 17.32 3.22
N TYR A 380 -14.51 16.34 4.09
CA TYR A 380 -13.31 15.92 4.82
C TYR A 380 -12.21 15.48 3.85
N LEU A 381 -12.49 14.57 2.92
CA LEU A 381 -11.50 14.07 1.96
C LEU A 381 -10.94 15.16 1.06
N LEU A 382 -11.77 16.09 0.59
CA LEU A 382 -11.33 17.26 -0.19
C LEU A 382 -10.31 18.13 0.56
N ASN A 383 -10.41 18.22 1.87
CA ASN A 383 -9.46 18.97 2.69
C ASN A 383 -8.27 18.11 3.13
N TYR A 384 -8.53 16.86 3.49
CA TYR A 384 -7.51 15.95 4.01
C TYR A 384 -6.45 15.58 2.96
N THR A 385 -6.87 15.34 1.71
CA THR A 385 -5.95 14.99 0.61
C THR A 385 -5.00 16.12 0.23
N LYS A 386 -5.33 17.37 0.54
CA LYS A 386 -4.39 18.51 0.40
C LYS A 386 -3.18 18.37 1.33
N LEU A 387 -3.30 17.57 2.38
CA LEU A 387 -2.22 17.33 3.34
C LEU A 387 -1.34 16.12 2.99
N TYR A 388 -1.67 15.35 1.94
CA TYR A 388 -0.94 14.16 1.56
C TYR A 388 0.46 14.43 0.99
N ALA A 389 0.64 15.60 0.41
CA ALA A 389 1.86 15.99 -0.30
C ALA A 389 2.49 17.25 0.32
N GLN A 390 2.77 17.22 1.63
CA GLN A 390 3.33 18.36 2.36
C GLN A 390 4.82 18.57 2.07
N THR A 391 5.57 17.49 1.95
CA THR A 391 7.00 17.53 1.65
C THR A 391 7.27 17.28 0.16
N LEU A 392 8.46 17.68 -0.30
CA LEU A 392 8.87 17.40 -1.68
C LEU A 392 9.02 15.89 -1.95
N ASP A 393 9.46 15.13 -0.95
CA ASP A 393 9.55 13.67 -1.07
C ASP A 393 8.18 13.02 -1.28
N GLU A 394 7.17 13.46 -0.52
CA GLU A 394 5.78 13.01 -0.69
C GLU A 394 5.21 13.42 -2.05
N ARG A 395 5.42 14.70 -2.47
CA ARG A 395 4.99 15.18 -3.79
C ARG A 395 5.58 14.33 -4.92
N LEU A 396 6.88 14.05 -4.84
CA LEU A 396 7.56 13.20 -5.81
C LEU A 396 6.98 11.78 -5.81
N GLY A 397 6.74 11.21 -4.63
CA GLY A 397 6.11 9.90 -4.49
C GLY A 397 4.71 9.86 -5.10
N TRP A 398 3.87 10.85 -4.82
CA TRP A 398 2.52 10.96 -5.41
C TRP A 398 2.55 11.16 -6.92
N GLN A 399 3.53 11.88 -7.45
CA GLN A 399 3.70 12.05 -8.90
C GLN A 399 4.05 10.73 -9.58
N ILE A 400 4.97 9.95 -9.00
CA ILE A 400 5.33 8.61 -9.47
C ILE A 400 4.12 7.68 -9.44
N ASP A 401 3.38 7.64 -8.33
CA ASP A 401 2.17 6.82 -8.17
C ASP A 401 1.07 7.22 -9.15
N SER A 402 0.93 8.52 -9.42
CA SER A 402 -0.02 9.03 -10.41
C SER A 402 0.26 8.44 -11.79
N ARG A 403 1.53 8.40 -12.22
CA ARG A 403 1.92 7.80 -13.50
C ARG A 403 1.63 6.31 -13.59
N TYR A 404 1.85 5.59 -12.49
CA TYR A 404 1.54 4.16 -12.44
C TYR A 404 0.06 3.89 -12.75
N TYR A 405 -0.86 4.72 -12.21
CA TYR A 405 -2.30 4.60 -12.42
C TYR A 405 -2.82 5.36 -13.67
N GLY A 406 -1.94 5.96 -14.48
CA GLY A 406 -2.29 6.63 -15.72
C GLY A 406 -2.76 8.08 -15.56
N TYR A 407 -2.53 8.70 -14.42
CA TYR A 407 -2.82 10.11 -14.18
C TYR A 407 -1.59 11.00 -14.38
N LYS A 408 -1.84 12.27 -14.69
CA LYS A 408 -0.81 13.29 -14.60
C LYS A 408 -0.57 13.67 -13.13
N ASP A 409 -1.65 13.81 -12.35
CA ASP A 409 -1.65 14.16 -10.93
C ASP A 409 -2.92 13.60 -10.29
N PHE A 410 -2.79 12.53 -9.52
CA PHE A 410 -3.91 11.87 -8.85
C PHE A 410 -4.57 12.78 -7.80
N LEU A 411 -3.78 13.57 -7.06
CA LEU A 411 -4.34 14.46 -6.04
C LEU A 411 -5.16 15.61 -6.67
N ALA A 412 -4.76 16.08 -7.85
CA ALA A 412 -5.56 17.02 -8.63
C ALA A 412 -6.87 16.36 -9.13
N GLU A 413 -6.81 15.09 -9.58
CA GLU A 413 -8.03 14.33 -9.95
C GLU A 413 -9.00 14.18 -8.78
N VAL A 414 -8.51 13.95 -7.57
CA VAL A 414 -9.34 13.94 -6.35
C VAL A 414 -10.12 15.25 -6.22
N GLN A 415 -9.45 16.40 -6.34
CA GLN A 415 -10.08 17.72 -6.24
C GLN A 415 -11.09 18.00 -7.38
N LEU A 416 -10.94 17.35 -8.53
CA LEU A 416 -11.84 17.51 -9.68
C LEU A 416 -13.03 16.54 -9.62
N ARG A 417 -12.84 15.33 -9.10
CA ARG A 417 -13.87 14.26 -9.16
C ARG A 417 -14.76 14.21 -7.94
N LEU A 418 -14.22 14.35 -6.72
CA LEU A 418 -15.03 14.27 -5.50
C LEU A 418 -16.21 15.29 -5.49
N PRO A 419 -16.04 16.56 -5.95
CA PRO A 419 -17.17 17.51 -5.97
C PRO A 419 -18.31 17.14 -6.92
N LYS A 420 -18.09 16.21 -7.86
CA LYS A 420 -19.08 15.80 -8.85
C LYS A 420 -19.87 14.55 -8.46
N LEU A 421 -19.41 13.85 -7.40
CA LEU A 421 -20.07 12.66 -6.90
C LEU A 421 -21.33 13.02 -6.12
N THR A 422 -22.29 12.11 -6.15
CA THR A 422 -23.52 12.14 -5.38
C THR A 422 -23.54 10.97 -4.38
N SER A 423 -24.42 11.02 -3.39
CA SER A 423 -24.64 9.90 -2.47
C SER A 423 -25.13 8.64 -3.20
N GLU A 424 -25.88 8.79 -4.29
CA GLU A 424 -26.31 7.67 -5.13
C GLU A 424 -25.14 7.00 -5.83
N ASP A 425 -24.12 7.75 -6.29
CA ASP A 425 -22.88 7.19 -6.85
C ASP A 425 -22.13 6.35 -5.80
N VAL A 426 -22.05 6.85 -4.57
CA VAL A 426 -21.40 6.14 -3.46
C VAL A 426 -22.18 4.88 -3.10
N ASN A 427 -23.51 4.96 -2.98
CA ASN A 427 -24.36 3.82 -2.63
C ASN A 427 -24.38 2.77 -3.75
N ARG A 428 -24.27 3.16 -5.02
CA ARG A 428 -24.06 2.25 -6.13
C ARG A 428 -22.70 1.54 -6.04
N ALA A 429 -21.63 2.26 -5.71
CA ALA A 429 -20.30 1.68 -5.54
C ALA A 429 -20.26 0.71 -4.35
N ILE A 430 -20.90 1.04 -3.22
CA ILE A 430 -21.03 0.14 -2.06
C ILE A 430 -21.65 -1.19 -2.51
N LYS A 431 -22.83 -1.15 -3.15
CA LYS A 431 -23.55 -2.35 -3.59
C LYS A 431 -22.79 -3.17 -4.64
N LYS A 432 -21.93 -2.52 -5.44
CA LYS A 432 -21.18 -3.18 -6.50
C LYS A 432 -19.92 -3.86 -5.98
N TYR A 433 -19.23 -3.28 -5.00
CA TYR A 433 -17.88 -3.68 -4.62
C TYR A 433 -17.76 -4.22 -3.19
N LEU A 434 -18.65 -3.88 -2.27
CA LEU A 434 -18.62 -4.40 -0.92
C LEU A 434 -19.54 -5.60 -0.76
N ASN A 435 -19.14 -6.54 0.08
CA ASN A 435 -19.95 -7.68 0.48
C ASN A 435 -19.71 -8.00 1.96
N PHE A 436 -20.63 -8.76 2.57
CA PHE A 436 -20.55 -9.18 3.97
C PHE A 436 -20.71 -10.69 4.16
N GLU A 437 -20.90 -11.44 3.07
CA GLU A 437 -21.16 -12.89 3.10
C GLU A 437 -19.92 -13.71 2.79
N ASN A 438 -19.08 -13.22 1.86
CA ASN A 438 -17.93 -13.92 1.33
C ASN A 438 -16.64 -13.24 1.81
N LEU A 439 -16.12 -13.67 2.95
CA LEU A 439 -15.05 -13.00 3.68
C LEU A 439 -13.91 -13.93 4.04
N HIS A 440 -12.68 -13.42 4.06
CA HIS A 440 -11.55 -14.02 4.74
C HIS A 440 -11.33 -13.33 6.09
N LEU A 441 -11.10 -14.13 7.13
CA LEU A 441 -10.77 -13.68 8.48
C LEU A 441 -9.45 -14.31 8.92
N ALA A 442 -8.49 -13.49 9.31
CA ALA A 442 -7.26 -13.92 9.96
C ALA A 442 -7.27 -13.39 11.41
N ILE A 443 -7.17 -14.28 12.38
CA ILE A 443 -7.28 -13.94 13.79
C ILE A 443 -6.05 -14.46 14.52
N ILE A 444 -5.31 -13.56 15.17
CA ILE A 444 -4.19 -13.90 16.04
C ILE A 444 -4.69 -13.84 17.49
N THR A 445 -4.68 -14.95 18.19
CA THR A 445 -5.28 -15.01 19.52
C THR A 445 -4.77 -16.22 20.31
N GLN A 446 -5.09 -16.28 21.60
CA GLN A 446 -5.00 -17.49 22.41
C GLN A 446 -6.33 -18.26 22.40
N ASP A 447 -6.33 -19.52 22.84
CA ASP A 447 -7.51 -20.40 22.95
C ASP A 447 -8.30 -20.47 21.62
N GLY A 448 -7.60 -20.78 20.54
CA GLY A 448 -8.14 -20.77 19.17
C GLY A 448 -9.29 -21.76 18.99
N GLU A 449 -9.19 -22.97 19.56
CA GLU A 449 -10.25 -23.99 19.49
C GLU A 449 -11.53 -23.53 20.20
N SER A 450 -11.40 -22.84 21.33
CA SER A 450 -12.55 -22.25 22.02
C SER A 450 -13.25 -21.19 21.16
N LEU A 451 -12.48 -20.35 20.48
CA LEU A 451 -13.03 -19.36 19.55
C LEU A 451 -13.68 -20.03 18.33
N LYS A 452 -13.04 -21.04 17.73
CA LYS A 452 -13.61 -21.84 16.64
C LYS A 452 -14.98 -22.39 17.03
N LYS A 453 -15.05 -23.06 18.18
CA LYS A 453 -16.32 -23.60 18.69
C LYS A 453 -17.39 -22.51 18.83
N ALA A 454 -17.04 -21.37 19.43
CA ALA A 454 -17.97 -20.25 19.62
C ALA A 454 -18.47 -19.65 18.30
N LEU A 455 -17.62 -19.58 17.28
CA LEU A 455 -17.98 -19.09 15.93
C LEU A 455 -18.93 -20.04 15.22
N VAL A 456 -18.62 -21.34 15.23
CA VAL A 456 -19.41 -22.40 14.55
C VAL A 456 -20.76 -22.63 15.21
N GLU A 457 -20.79 -22.70 16.54
CA GLU A 457 -22.03 -22.88 17.31
C GLU A 457 -22.84 -21.56 17.45
N ASN A 458 -22.31 -20.45 16.94
CA ASN A 458 -22.88 -19.12 17.07
C ASN A 458 -23.22 -18.78 18.54
N THR A 459 -22.34 -19.20 19.46
CA THR A 459 -22.53 -19.00 20.92
C THR A 459 -22.65 -17.50 21.24
N PRO A 460 -23.64 -17.08 22.04
CA PRO A 460 -23.75 -15.67 22.45
C PRO A 460 -22.45 -15.13 23.05
N SER A 461 -22.11 -13.90 22.72
CA SER A 461 -20.86 -13.23 23.12
C SER A 461 -21.15 -11.98 23.95
N PRO A 462 -21.63 -12.11 25.22
CA PRO A 462 -21.91 -10.94 26.03
C PRO A 462 -20.65 -10.13 26.31
N ILE A 463 -20.82 -8.82 26.41
CA ILE A 463 -19.74 -7.89 26.74
C ILE A 463 -19.91 -7.37 28.17
N ALA A 464 -18.79 -7.17 28.86
CA ALA A 464 -18.76 -6.55 30.17
C ALA A 464 -17.96 -5.23 30.08
N TYR A 465 -18.48 -4.20 30.73
CA TYR A 465 -17.86 -2.89 30.81
C TYR A 465 -17.27 -2.63 32.19
N ALA A 466 -16.10 -1.99 32.23
CA ALA A 466 -15.56 -1.46 33.48
C ALA A 466 -16.37 -0.25 33.99
N ASN A 467 -16.99 0.51 33.09
CA ASN A 467 -17.88 1.62 33.40
C ASN A 467 -19.30 1.09 33.65
N PRO A 468 -19.86 1.20 34.87
CA PRO A 468 -21.22 0.75 35.16
C PRO A 468 -22.32 1.66 34.58
N ASN A 469 -21.97 2.87 34.13
CA ASN A 469 -22.91 3.88 33.65
C ASN A 469 -22.93 3.95 32.12
N MET A 470 -23.02 2.80 31.46
CA MET A 470 -23.16 2.76 30.00
C MET A 470 -24.53 3.31 29.56
N PRO A 471 -24.60 4.05 28.43
CA PRO A 471 -25.87 4.51 27.88
C PRO A 471 -26.83 3.35 27.63
N LYS A 472 -28.13 3.55 27.91
CA LYS A 472 -29.12 2.50 27.73
C LYS A 472 -29.25 2.00 26.32
N GLU A 473 -29.14 2.89 25.36
CA GLU A 473 -29.18 2.60 23.91
C GLU A 473 -28.04 1.68 23.49
N VAL A 474 -26.84 1.87 24.07
CA VAL A 474 -25.67 1.01 23.82
C VAL A 474 -25.92 -0.39 24.38
N LEU A 475 -26.45 -0.48 25.62
CA LEU A 475 -26.75 -1.77 26.25
C LEU A 475 -27.86 -2.53 25.50
N GLU A 476 -28.88 -1.83 24.98
CA GLU A 476 -29.92 -2.44 24.15
C GLU A 476 -29.37 -2.95 22.82
N GLU A 477 -28.49 -2.17 22.15
CA GLU A 477 -27.82 -2.60 20.93
C GLU A 477 -26.90 -3.81 21.20
N ASP A 478 -26.24 -3.88 22.35
CA ASP A 478 -25.37 -5.00 22.74
C ASP A 478 -26.13 -6.33 22.83
N GLN A 479 -27.40 -6.31 23.23
CA GLN A 479 -28.23 -7.53 23.22
C GLN A 479 -28.44 -8.07 21.80
N VAL A 480 -28.51 -7.19 20.81
CA VAL A 480 -28.60 -7.58 19.40
C VAL A 480 -27.26 -8.08 18.88
N ILE A 481 -26.16 -7.37 19.19
CA ILE A 481 -24.83 -7.72 18.71
C ILE A 481 -24.35 -9.06 19.27
N GLN A 482 -24.53 -9.31 20.58
CA GLN A 482 -24.07 -10.57 21.19
C GLN A 482 -24.70 -11.83 20.57
N ALA A 483 -25.88 -11.71 19.99
CA ALA A 483 -26.62 -12.79 19.34
C ALA A 483 -26.56 -12.72 17.81
N TYR A 484 -25.85 -11.73 17.21
CA TYR A 484 -25.78 -11.55 15.78
C TYR A 484 -25.11 -12.76 15.10
N PRO A 485 -25.78 -13.44 14.15
CA PRO A 485 -25.24 -14.64 13.53
C PRO A 485 -24.12 -14.30 12.53
N LEU A 486 -23.05 -15.07 12.55
CA LEU A 486 -21.94 -14.95 11.58
C LEU A 486 -21.97 -16.01 10.48
N GLU A 487 -22.78 -17.06 10.65
CA GLU A 487 -22.98 -18.15 9.68
C GLU A 487 -21.65 -18.79 9.23
N VAL A 488 -20.78 -19.09 10.22
CA VAL A 488 -19.46 -19.69 9.97
C VAL A 488 -19.57 -21.22 9.99
N GLU A 489 -19.25 -21.87 8.88
CA GLU A 489 -19.23 -23.32 8.74
C GLU A 489 -17.95 -23.93 9.31
N SER A 490 -18.05 -25.09 9.95
CA SER A 490 -16.92 -25.73 10.66
C SER A 490 -15.74 -26.06 9.76
N GLU A 491 -15.99 -26.50 8.52
CA GLU A 491 -14.95 -26.78 7.52
C GLU A 491 -14.20 -25.53 7.04
N ASN A 492 -14.80 -24.37 7.19
CA ASN A 492 -14.21 -23.08 6.84
C ASN A 492 -13.32 -22.48 7.93
N VAL A 493 -13.22 -23.11 9.11
CA VAL A 493 -12.38 -22.63 10.23
C VAL A 493 -11.18 -23.54 10.43
N LYS A 494 -9.99 -22.97 10.19
CA LYS A 494 -8.71 -23.63 10.47
C LYS A 494 -8.06 -23.00 11.70
N VAL A 495 -7.73 -23.81 12.71
CA VAL A 495 -6.89 -23.41 13.84
C VAL A 495 -5.51 -24.00 13.61
N ARG A 496 -4.47 -23.19 13.76
CA ARG A 496 -3.08 -23.65 13.62
C ARG A 496 -2.19 -22.91 14.63
N PRO A 497 -1.12 -23.53 15.11
CA PRO A 497 -0.09 -22.80 15.84
C PRO A 497 0.46 -21.63 15.01
N ALA A 498 0.77 -20.51 15.64
CA ALA A 498 1.32 -19.34 14.94
C ALA A 498 2.73 -19.59 14.36
N PHE A 499 3.40 -20.64 14.84
CA PHE A 499 4.77 -21.00 14.47
C PHE A 499 4.87 -22.09 13.38
N GLU A 500 3.73 -22.52 12.85
CA GLU A 500 3.58 -23.44 11.72
C GLU A 500 2.91 -22.71 10.54
#